data_50f21cbcd38360a9829a83630c169b51
#
_entry.id   50f21cbcd38360a9829a83630c169b51
#
_cell.length_a   1.000
_cell.length_b   1.000
_cell.length_c   1.000
_cell.angle_alpha   90.00
_cell.angle_beta   90.00
_cell.angle_gamma   90.00
#
_symmetry.space_group_name_H-M   'P 1'
#
loop_
_entity.id
_entity.type
_entity.pdbx_description
1 polymer ?
#
loop_
_entity_poly.entity_id
_entity_poly.type
_entity_poly.pdbx_seq_one_letter_code
_entity_poly.pdbx_strand_id
1 'polypeptide(L)'
;MSNAIKETHFNFPGQIGFYKGKVRDVYIFDKELVVVASDRISAFDVVLPKAIPFKGQVLNQIAAGFLKATSDIVPNWVTATPDPSVTIGKRCEPFKVEMVIRGYLAGHAAREYKAGKRILCGVAMAEGLRENDPFPEPIITPTTKASEGHDEDISREDILAKGIVREADYLILEKYTHALFQRGQEMARAKGLILVDTKYEFGKFGEDILLIDEIHTPDSSRYFYAEGYAENQKNGIPQKQLSKEFVRQWLIANGFQGKDGQSVPEMSDEIVESISDRYIELFEQITGEKFVKANVKNIESRIEKAIMAHLGQ
;
A
#
# COMPACT_ATOMS: atom_id res chain seq x y z
N MET A 1 12.58 -5.24 26.00
CA MET A 1 12.50 -5.97 24.71
C MET A 1 11.58 -5.16 23.80
N SER A 2 11.93 -4.98 22.54
CA SER A 2 11.12 -4.21 21.61
C SER A 2 9.80 -4.94 21.36
N ASN A 3 8.67 -4.24 21.51
CA ASN A 3 7.34 -4.76 21.17
C ASN A 3 7.04 -4.62 19.66
N ALA A 4 8.07 -4.43 18.84
CA ALA A 4 7.94 -4.15 17.41
C ALA A 4 9.01 -4.90 16.60
N ILE A 5 8.64 -5.37 15.42
CA ILE A 5 9.52 -6.03 14.45
C ILE A 5 10.24 -4.95 13.64
N LYS A 6 11.51 -4.73 13.93
CA LYS A 6 12.33 -3.80 13.14
C LYS A 6 12.87 -4.45 11.88
N GLU A 7 13.35 -5.68 12.01
CA GLU A 7 13.92 -6.51 10.93
C GLU A 7 13.94 -7.96 11.37
N THR A 8 14.09 -8.85 10.43
CA THR A 8 14.21 -10.29 10.68
C THR A 8 15.43 -10.83 9.96
N HIS A 9 16.11 -11.84 10.58
CA HIS A 9 17.30 -12.46 10.05
C HIS A 9 17.19 -13.99 10.18
N PHE A 10 16.23 -14.56 9.43
CA PHE A 10 16.02 -16.01 9.42
C PHE A 10 16.87 -16.65 8.33
N ASN A 11 17.14 -17.94 8.51
CA ASN A 11 17.80 -18.77 7.51
C ASN A 11 16.99 -20.06 7.36
N PHE A 12 16.21 -20.14 6.29
CA PHE A 12 15.30 -21.24 6.05
C PHE A 12 15.91 -22.29 5.10
N PRO A 13 15.67 -23.59 5.31
CA PRO A 13 16.04 -24.60 4.33
C PRO A 13 15.42 -24.33 2.95
N GLY A 14 16.23 -24.38 1.90
CA GLY A 14 15.79 -24.09 0.53
C GLY A 14 15.66 -22.61 0.17
N GLN A 15 15.98 -21.69 1.10
CA GLN A 15 16.05 -20.27 0.79
C GLN A 15 17.22 -20.00 -0.17
N ILE A 16 16.95 -19.24 -1.25
CA ILE A 16 17.94 -18.89 -2.28
C ILE A 16 18.30 -17.40 -2.29
N GLY A 17 17.58 -16.57 -1.51
CA GLY A 17 17.86 -15.15 -1.42
C GLY A 17 17.09 -14.45 -0.30
N PHE A 18 17.46 -13.20 -0.08
CA PHE A 18 16.84 -12.31 0.90
C PHE A 18 16.84 -10.88 0.35
N TYR A 19 15.73 -10.18 0.53
CA TYR A 19 15.61 -8.76 0.18
C TYR A 19 14.97 -8.00 1.35
N LYS A 20 15.65 -6.96 1.81
CA LYS A 20 15.14 -6.04 2.83
C LYS A 20 14.55 -4.81 2.16
N GLY A 21 13.21 -4.77 2.10
CA GLY A 21 12.48 -3.61 1.63
C GLY A 21 12.36 -2.52 2.70
N LYS A 22 11.74 -1.39 2.34
CA LYS A 22 11.50 -0.26 3.27
C LYS A 22 10.67 -0.69 4.50
N VAL A 23 9.69 -1.57 4.32
CA VAL A 23 8.74 -1.99 5.38
C VAL A 23 8.49 -3.51 5.43
N ARG A 24 9.16 -4.29 4.60
CA ARG A 24 9.02 -5.76 4.53
C ARG A 24 10.36 -6.42 4.39
N ASP A 25 10.50 -7.61 4.98
CA ASP A 25 11.62 -8.51 4.77
C ASP A 25 11.12 -9.68 3.92
N VAL A 26 11.81 -9.97 2.82
CA VAL A 26 11.38 -10.95 1.82
C VAL A 26 12.42 -12.07 1.72
N TYR A 27 12.01 -13.29 2.04
CA TYR A 27 12.80 -14.49 1.86
C TYR A 27 12.39 -15.17 0.57
N ILE A 28 13.37 -15.43 -0.30
CA ILE A 28 13.16 -15.87 -1.66
C ILE A 28 13.46 -17.36 -1.77
N PHE A 29 12.50 -18.10 -2.31
CA PHE A 29 12.62 -19.51 -2.69
C PHE A 29 12.46 -19.65 -4.21
N ASP A 30 12.65 -20.86 -4.73
CA ASP A 30 12.55 -21.11 -6.18
C ASP A 30 11.22 -20.62 -6.78
N LYS A 31 10.11 -21.03 -6.20
CA LYS A 31 8.75 -20.71 -6.70
C LYS A 31 7.89 -19.89 -5.73
N GLU A 32 8.39 -19.59 -4.55
CA GLU A 32 7.65 -18.91 -3.50
C GLU A 32 8.44 -17.75 -2.90
N LEU A 33 7.71 -16.82 -2.31
CA LEU A 33 8.21 -15.77 -1.44
C LEU A 33 7.58 -15.92 -0.06
N VAL A 34 8.38 -15.73 0.98
CA VAL A 34 7.91 -15.52 2.34
C VAL A 34 8.15 -14.05 2.67
N VAL A 35 7.07 -13.34 2.92
CA VAL A 35 7.10 -11.89 3.18
C VAL A 35 6.72 -11.63 4.62
N VAL A 36 7.63 -11.05 5.38
CA VAL A 36 7.40 -10.60 6.76
C VAL A 36 7.13 -9.09 6.73
N ALA A 37 5.90 -8.70 7.06
CA ALA A 37 5.55 -7.30 7.24
C ALA A 37 6.14 -6.80 8.57
N SER A 38 7.16 -5.95 8.46
CA SER A 38 7.79 -5.36 9.63
C SER A 38 7.00 -4.15 10.15
N ASP A 39 7.32 -3.74 11.36
CA ASP A 39 6.76 -2.55 11.99
C ASP A 39 7.51 -1.26 11.60
N ARG A 40 8.45 -1.35 10.63
CA ARG A 40 9.07 -0.16 10.04
C ARG A 40 8.02 0.69 9.36
N ILE A 41 8.18 2.00 9.45
CA ILE A 41 7.37 2.97 8.73
C ILE A 41 8.25 3.82 7.84
N SER A 42 7.81 4.04 6.60
CA SER A 42 8.49 4.91 5.65
C SER A 42 7.59 6.05 5.22
N ALA A 43 8.11 7.26 5.21
CA ALA A 43 7.43 8.43 4.67
C ALA A 43 8.45 9.30 3.92
N PHE A 44 8.04 9.91 2.79
CA PHE A 44 8.95 10.67 1.91
C PHE A 44 10.18 9.83 1.48
N ASP A 45 9.98 8.54 1.20
CA ASP A 45 10.99 7.55 0.84
C ASP A 45 12.07 7.26 1.91
N VAL A 46 11.93 7.83 3.10
CA VAL A 46 12.82 7.62 4.24
C VAL A 46 12.17 6.66 5.23
N VAL A 47 12.90 5.62 5.65
CA VAL A 47 12.50 4.76 6.76
C VAL A 47 12.73 5.51 8.06
N LEU A 48 11.67 5.69 8.87
CA LEU A 48 11.75 6.43 10.12
C LEU A 48 12.49 5.64 11.20
N PRO A 49 13.12 6.32 12.18
CA PRO A 49 14.04 5.68 13.13
C PRO A 49 13.38 4.74 14.13
N LYS A 50 12.10 4.96 14.44
CA LYS A 50 11.33 4.09 15.36
C LYS A 50 10.34 3.24 14.57
N ALA A 51 10.27 1.96 14.92
CA ALA A 51 9.23 1.04 14.45
C ALA A 51 7.91 1.31 15.19
N ILE A 52 6.80 1.09 14.52
CA ILE A 52 5.44 1.32 15.03
C ILE A 52 4.83 -0.02 15.42
N PRO A 53 4.65 -0.33 16.71
CA PRO A 53 4.11 -1.61 17.15
C PRO A 53 2.82 -1.99 16.42
N PHE A 54 2.71 -3.24 16.01
CA PHE A 54 1.57 -3.82 15.29
C PHE A 54 1.31 -3.30 13.88
N LYS A 55 2.08 -2.34 13.36
CA LYS A 55 1.86 -1.81 12.00
C LYS A 55 1.95 -2.92 10.95
N GLY A 56 2.98 -3.77 11.04
CA GLY A 56 3.15 -4.91 10.12
C GLY A 56 1.97 -5.86 10.17
N GLN A 57 1.48 -6.20 11.37
CA GLN A 57 0.30 -7.03 11.56
C GLN A 57 -0.95 -6.40 10.92
N VAL A 58 -1.19 -5.11 11.16
CA VAL A 58 -2.33 -4.37 10.57
C VAL A 58 -2.31 -4.46 9.06
N LEU A 59 -1.19 -4.10 8.43
CA LEU A 59 -1.08 -4.07 6.97
C LEU A 59 -1.23 -5.46 6.36
N ASN A 60 -0.56 -6.46 6.95
CA ASN A 60 -0.60 -7.84 6.45
C ASN A 60 -2.01 -8.43 6.49
N GLN A 61 -2.74 -8.22 7.59
CA GLN A 61 -4.10 -8.75 7.75
C GLN A 61 -5.11 -8.03 6.84
N ILE A 62 -5.00 -6.70 6.68
CA ILE A 62 -5.83 -5.95 5.73
C ILE A 62 -5.58 -6.46 4.31
N ALA A 63 -4.31 -6.53 3.89
CA ALA A 63 -3.94 -6.99 2.55
C ALA A 63 -4.46 -8.40 2.27
N ALA A 64 -4.23 -9.36 3.18
CA ALA A 64 -4.69 -10.74 3.04
C ALA A 64 -6.22 -10.83 2.93
N GLY A 65 -6.96 -10.06 3.75
CA GLY A 65 -8.42 -9.99 3.71
C GLY A 65 -8.93 -9.49 2.36
N PHE A 66 -8.37 -8.40 1.84
CA PHE A 66 -8.79 -7.84 0.55
C PHE A 66 -8.36 -8.71 -0.64
N LEU A 67 -7.16 -9.28 -0.64
CA LEU A 67 -6.72 -10.23 -1.67
C LEU A 67 -7.65 -11.43 -1.76
N LYS A 68 -8.12 -11.95 -0.62
CA LYS A 68 -9.13 -13.00 -0.57
C LYS A 68 -10.49 -12.53 -1.09
N ALA A 69 -10.94 -11.34 -0.70
CA ALA A 69 -12.25 -10.79 -1.07
C ALA A 69 -12.37 -10.37 -2.55
N THR A 70 -11.24 -10.30 -3.26
CA THR A 70 -11.17 -9.92 -4.69
C THR A 70 -10.68 -11.07 -5.59
N SER A 71 -10.52 -12.27 -5.04
CA SER A 71 -10.01 -13.44 -5.76
C SER A 71 -10.91 -13.93 -6.90
N ASP A 72 -12.18 -13.53 -6.91
CA ASP A 72 -13.14 -13.75 -8.00
C ASP A 72 -12.94 -12.79 -9.19
N ILE A 73 -12.22 -11.68 -8.99
CA ILE A 73 -11.91 -10.69 -10.03
C ILE A 73 -10.59 -11.05 -10.72
N VAL A 74 -9.56 -11.30 -9.92
CA VAL A 74 -8.22 -11.62 -10.38
C VAL A 74 -7.55 -12.60 -9.42
N PRO A 75 -6.89 -13.65 -9.91
CA PRO A 75 -6.09 -14.52 -9.06
C PRO A 75 -4.96 -13.71 -8.42
N ASN A 76 -4.58 -14.06 -7.20
CA ASN A 76 -3.51 -13.35 -6.50
C ASN A 76 -2.37 -14.31 -6.11
N TRP A 77 -1.28 -13.71 -5.66
CA TRP A 77 -0.04 -14.42 -5.36
C TRP A 77 -0.06 -15.23 -4.05
N VAL A 78 -1.00 -14.93 -3.13
CA VAL A 78 -1.01 -15.48 -1.77
C VAL A 78 -1.40 -16.95 -1.76
N THR A 79 -0.61 -17.77 -1.07
CA THR A 79 -0.89 -19.20 -0.81
C THR A 79 -1.19 -19.46 0.66
N ALA A 80 -0.56 -18.73 1.59
CA ALA A 80 -0.79 -18.87 3.03
C ALA A 80 -0.48 -17.58 3.81
N THR A 81 -1.10 -17.47 5.00
CA THR A 81 -0.81 -16.44 6.00
C THR A 81 -0.60 -17.10 7.35
N PRO A 82 0.56 -17.73 7.59
CA PRO A 82 0.78 -18.59 8.75
C PRO A 82 0.93 -17.82 10.07
N ASP A 83 1.22 -16.52 10.00
CA ASP A 83 1.30 -15.61 11.15
C ASP A 83 0.64 -14.27 10.78
N PRO A 84 0.07 -13.51 11.72
CA PRO A 84 -0.54 -12.22 11.46
C PRO A 84 0.36 -11.20 10.73
N SER A 85 1.68 -11.37 10.81
CA SER A 85 2.66 -10.52 10.15
C SER A 85 3.34 -11.18 8.94
N VAL A 86 2.88 -12.37 8.51
CA VAL A 86 3.55 -13.15 7.45
C VAL A 86 2.56 -13.53 6.35
N THR A 87 2.96 -13.27 5.12
CA THR A 87 2.30 -13.80 3.92
C THR A 87 3.30 -14.63 3.12
N ILE A 88 2.85 -15.80 2.70
CA ILE A 88 3.59 -16.69 1.79
C ILE A 88 2.83 -16.75 0.48
N GLY A 89 3.54 -16.75 -0.64
CA GLY A 89 2.88 -16.82 -1.93
C GLY A 89 3.82 -17.06 -3.09
N LYS A 90 3.25 -17.14 -4.28
CA LYS A 90 3.94 -17.41 -5.53
C LYS A 90 4.97 -16.33 -5.84
N ARG A 91 6.17 -16.75 -6.24
CA ARG A 91 7.21 -15.85 -6.76
C ARG A 91 6.87 -15.47 -8.20
N CYS A 92 6.11 -14.37 -8.34
CA CYS A 92 5.75 -13.83 -9.64
C CYS A 92 6.86 -12.93 -10.21
N GLU A 93 6.94 -12.81 -11.52
CA GLU A 93 7.74 -11.81 -12.22
C GLU A 93 6.94 -10.50 -12.28
N PRO A 94 7.33 -9.44 -11.53
CA PRO A 94 6.55 -8.20 -11.47
C PRO A 94 6.58 -7.44 -12.80
N PHE A 95 5.44 -6.89 -13.20
CA PHE A 95 5.43 -5.84 -14.20
C PHE A 95 6.15 -4.59 -13.69
N LYS A 96 6.86 -3.89 -14.58
CA LYS A 96 7.65 -2.70 -14.23
C LYS A 96 6.81 -1.41 -14.16
N VAL A 97 5.54 -1.56 -13.81
CA VAL A 97 4.58 -0.47 -13.64
C VAL A 97 3.73 -0.70 -12.40
N GLU A 98 3.38 0.37 -11.72
CA GLU A 98 2.34 0.41 -10.71
C GLU A 98 1.08 1.02 -11.31
N MET A 99 -0.05 0.35 -11.16
CA MET A 99 -1.35 0.80 -11.66
C MET A 99 -2.03 1.64 -10.59
N VAL A 100 -1.77 2.96 -10.60
CA VAL A 100 -2.43 3.90 -9.68
C VAL A 100 -3.76 4.32 -10.27
N ILE A 101 -4.85 4.14 -9.52
CA ILE A 101 -6.20 4.57 -9.90
C ILE A 101 -6.76 5.58 -8.91
N ARG A 102 -7.40 6.61 -9.41
CA ARG A 102 -7.90 7.74 -8.62
C ARG A 102 -9.35 8.01 -8.93
N GLY A 103 -10.19 7.98 -7.90
CA GLY A 103 -11.59 8.42 -7.98
C GLY A 103 -11.76 9.91 -7.63
N TYR A 104 -10.75 10.53 -7.03
CA TYR A 104 -10.80 11.89 -6.51
C TYR A 104 -9.50 12.63 -6.77
N LEU A 105 -9.58 13.96 -6.91
CA LEU A 105 -8.42 14.84 -7.05
C LEU A 105 -7.74 15.01 -5.69
N ALA A 106 -6.86 14.08 -5.32
CA ALA A 106 -6.20 14.08 -4.03
C ALA A 106 -4.68 13.77 -4.14
N GLY A 107 -3.94 14.08 -3.10
CA GLY A 107 -2.52 13.74 -3.00
C GLY A 107 -1.67 14.28 -4.14
N HIS A 108 -0.95 13.39 -4.86
CA HIS A 108 -0.08 13.79 -5.96
C HIS A 108 -0.85 14.50 -7.07
N ALA A 109 -1.97 13.95 -7.52
CA ALA A 109 -2.79 14.57 -8.57
C ALA A 109 -3.26 15.99 -8.19
N ALA A 110 -3.66 16.21 -6.93
CA ALA A 110 -4.05 17.54 -6.47
C ALA A 110 -2.88 18.53 -6.45
N ARG A 111 -1.67 18.09 -6.08
CA ARG A 111 -0.47 18.94 -6.13
C ARG A 111 -0.12 19.36 -7.56
N GLU A 112 -0.14 18.41 -8.50
CA GLU A 112 0.11 18.67 -9.92
C GLU A 112 -0.96 19.59 -10.53
N TYR A 113 -2.22 19.36 -10.18
CA TYR A 113 -3.33 20.21 -10.62
C TYR A 113 -3.20 21.66 -10.08
N LYS A 114 -2.85 21.80 -8.80
CA LYS A 114 -2.57 23.10 -8.15
C LYS A 114 -1.37 23.82 -8.77
N ALA A 115 -0.37 23.05 -9.25
CA ALA A 115 0.77 23.58 -10.00
C ALA A 115 0.43 23.99 -11.45
N GLY A 116 -0.84 23.86 -11.88
CA GLY A 116 -1.32 24.27 -13.20
C GLY A 116 -1.41 23.15 -14.24
N LYS A 117 -1.01 21.91 -13.90
CA LYS A 117 -1.15 20.78 -14.84
C LYS A 117 -2.62 20.39 -14.98
N ARG A 118 -3.02 20.05 -16.21
CA ARG A 118 -4.35 19.55 -16.55
C ARG A 118 -4.30 18.18 -17.24
N ILE A 119 -3.09 17.66 -17.42
CA ILE A 119 -2.84 16.32 -17.93
C ILE A 119 -1.90 15.63 -16.95
N LEU A 120 -2.27 14.44 -16.49
CA LEU A 120 -1.47 13.59 -15.62
C LEU A 120 -1.38 12.20 -16.23
N CYS A 121 -0.18 11.69 -16.47
CA CYS A 121 0.06 10.38 -17.11
C CYS A 121 -0.73 10.21 -18.44
N GLY A 122 -0.85 11.27 -19.25
CA GLY A 122 -1.62 11.27 -20.49
C GLY A 122 -3.13 11.48 -20.33
N VAL A 123 -3.66 11.48 -19.10
CA VAL A 123 -5.10 11.63 -18.83
C VAL A 123 -5.45 13.09 -18.54
N ALA A 124 -6.43 13.64 -19.27
CA ALA A 124 -6.93 14.99 -19.03
C ALA A 124 -7.78 15.07 -17.75
N MET A 125 -7.52 16.07 -16.95
CA MET A 125 -8.31 16.42 -15.76
C MET A 125 -9.21 17.63 -16.09
N ALA A 126 -10.48 17.55 -15.71
CA ALA A 126 -11.44 18.62 -15.98
C ALA A 126 -11.03 19.95 -15.32
N GLU A 127 -11.39 21.09 -15.93
CA GLU A 127 -11.19 22.40 -15.34
C GLU A 127 -12.15 22.65 -14.17
N GLY A 128 -11.71 23.49 -13.22
CA GLY A 128 -12.54 23.93 -12.10
C GLY A 128 -12.63 22.94 -10.93
N LEU A 129 -11.91 21.82 -10.96
CA LEU A 129 -11.83 20.89 -9.84
C LEU A 129 -11.09 21.52 -8.66
N ARG A 130 -11.59 21.25 -7.47
CA ARG A 130 -10.93 21.57 -6.20
C ARG A 130 -10.30 20.30 -5.63
N GLU A 131 -9.31 20.45 -4.77
CA GLU A 131 -8.75 19.32 -4.02
C GLU A 131 -9.87 18.53 -3.33
N ASN A 132 -9.79 17.20 -3.44
CA ASN A 132 -10.77 16.23 -2.96
C ASN A 132 -12.10 16.17 -3.72
N ASP A 133 -12.31 16.93 -4.80
CA ASP A 133 -13.47 16.72 -5.66
C ASP A 133 -13.36 15.34 -6.37
N PRO A 134 -14.49 14.66 -6.61
CA PRO A 134 -14.50 13.42 -7.37
C PRO A 134 -14.18 13.70 -8.85
N PHE A 135 -13.48 12.79 -9.50
CA PHE A 135 -13.44 12.75 -10.95
C PHE A 135 -14.78 12.24 -11.49
N PRO A 136 -15.21 12.67 -12.70
CA PRO A 136 -16.42 12.12 -13.33
C PRO A 136 -16.37 10.59 -13.47
N GLU A 137 -15.20 10.05 -13.79
CA GLU A 137 -14.86 8.63 -13.79
C GLU A 137 -13.47 8.44 -13.18
N PRO A 138 -13.19 7.30 -12.53
CA PRO A 138 -11.87 7.02 -12.00
C PRO A 138 -10.81 7.02 -13.12
N ILE A 139 -9.70 7.71 -12.89
CA ILE A 139 -8.59 7.80 -13.84
C ILE A 139 -7.42 6.90 -13.41
N ILE A 140 -6.79 6.24 -14.38
CA ILE A 140 -5.56 5.48 -14.16
C ILE A 140 -4.37 6.37 -14.51
N THR A 141 -3.46 6.53 -13.56
CA THR A 141 -2.25 7.36 -13.66
C THR A 141 -1.04 6.51 -13.25
N PRO A 142 -0.51 5.68 -14.16
CA PRO A 142 0.55 4.73 -13.82
C PRO A 142 1.84 5.42 -13.41
N THR A 143 2.66 4.68 -12.64
CA THR A 143 4.06 5.04 -12.41
C THR A 143 4.97 3.91 -12.85
N THR A 144 6.20 4.24 -13.21
CA THR A 144 7.24 3.23 -13.37
C THR A 144 7.54 2.60 -12.02
N LYS A 145 7.98 1.34 -12.01
CA LYS A 145 8.56 0.71 -10.83
C LYS A 145 10.06 0.72 -11.00
N ALA A 146 10.70 1.74 -10.46
CA ALA A 146 12.14 1.91 -10.55
C ALA A 146 12.86 0.84 -9.72
N SER A 147 13.93 0.28 -10.28
CA SER A 147 14.86 -0.56 -9.51
C SER A 147 15.78 0.27 -8.59
N GLU A 148 16.03 1.51 -8.99
CA GLU A 148 16.80 2.51 -8.22
C GLU A 148 16.18 3.89 -8.43
N GLY A 149 16.18 4.75 -7.40
CA GLY A 149 15.59 6.09 -7.45
C GLY A 149 14.14 6.13 -7.03
N HIS A 150 13.36 7.00 -7.67
CA HIS A 150 11.93 7.21 -7.40
C HIS A 150 11.09 6.71 -8.57
N ASP A 151 9.87 6.26 -8.25
CA ASP A 151 8.87 5.95 -9.26
C ASP A 151 8.43 7.24 -9.95
N GLU A 152 8.34 7.21 -11.29
CA GLU A 152 7.99 8.37 -12.11
C GLU A 152 6.64 8.18 -12.78
N ASP A 153 5.89 9.28 -12.88
CA ASP A 153 4.66 9.32 -13.66
C ASP A 153 4.94 8.92 -15.12
N ILE A 154 4.13 8.02 -15.68
CA ILE A 154 4.28 7.57 -17.05
C ILE A 154 2.90 7.41 -17.71
N SER A 155 2.77 7.79 -18.98
CA SER A 155 1.53 7.59 -19.71
C SER A 155 1.39 6.14 -20.22
N ARG A 156 0.15 5.73 -20.50
CA ARG A 156 -0.13 4.48 -21.20
C ARG A 156 0.65 4.38 -22.50
N GLU A 157 0.62 5.46 -23.28
CA GLU A 157 1.26 5.56 -24.59
C GLU A 157 2.77 5.33 -24.47
N ASP A 158 3.41 5.94 -23.47
CA ASP A 158 4.85 5.76 -23.22
C ASP A 158 5.18 4.35 -22.73
N ILE A 159 4.33 3.73 -21.88
CA ILE A 159 4.51 2.34 -21.43
C ILE A 159 4.54 1.40 -22.64
N LEU A 160 3.61 1.58 -23.56
CA LEU A 160 3.51 0.76 -24.78
C LEU A 160 4.64 1.07 -25.77
N ALA A 161 4.91 2.34 -26.04
CA ALA A 161 5.94 2.78 -26.97
C ALA A 161 7.35 2.35 -26.53
N LYS A 162 7.63 2.36 -25.22
CA LYS A 162 8.89 1.90 -24.64
C LYS A 162 8.96 0.37 -24.44
N GLY A 163 7.87 -0.35 -24.72
CA GLY A 163 7.81 -1.80 -24.56
C GLY A 163 7.94 -2.27 -23.09
N ILE A 164 7.60 -1.43 -22.11
CA ILE A 164 7.66 -1.75 -20.69
C ILE A 164 6.66 -2.85 -20.34
N VAL A 165 5.46 -2.77 -20.93
CA VAL A 165 4.43 -3.80 -20.84
C VAL A 165 3.88 -4.03 -22.24
N ARG A 166 3.65 -5.27 -22.64
CA ARG A 166 3.00 -5.59 -23.93
C ARG A 166 1.56 -5.10 -23.90
N GLU A 167 1.04 -4.59 -25.01
CA GLU A 167 -0.31 -4.03 -25.09
C GLU A 167 -1.38 -5.00 -24.60
N ALA A 168 -1.31 -6.27 -25.02
CA ALA A 168 -2.27 -7.29 -24.58
C ALA A 168 -2.29 -7.48 -23.06
N ASP A 169 -1.12 -7.47 -22.42
CA ASP A 169 -1.00 -7.55 -20.97
C ASP A 169 -1.53 -6.25 -20.32
N TYR A 170 -1.16 -5.08 -20.85
CA TYR A 170 -1.58 -3.78 -20.31
C TYR A 170 -3.10 -3.62 -20.28
N LEU A 171 -3.79 -4.04 -21.33
CA LEU A 171 -5.26 -4.04 -21.39
C LEU A 171 -5.89 -4.90 -20.28
N ILE A 172 -5.24 -6.02 -19.92
CA ILE A 172 -5.67 -6.87 -18.80
C ILE A 172 -5.44 -6.13 -17.47
N LEU A 173 -4.27 -5.48 -17.31
CA LEU A 173 -3.98 -4.69 -16.10
C LEU A 173 -5.00 -3.57 -15.91
N GLU A 174 -5.36 -2.82 -16.96
CA GLU A 174 -6.39 -1.77 -16.90
C GLU A 174 -7.74 -2.34 -16.47
N LYS A 175 -8.18 -3.42 -17.10
CA LYS A 175 -9.45 -4.08 -16.77
C LYS A 175 -9.49 -4.52 -15.30
N TYR A 176 -8.43 -5.17 -14.82
CA TYR A 176 -8.34 -5.61 -13.44
C TYR A 176 -8.29 -4.42 -12.47
N THR A 177 -7.55 -3.36 -12.81
CA THR A 177 -7.44 -2.16 -12.01
C THR A 177 -8.80 -1.50 -11.78
N HIS A 178 -9.61 -1.32 -12.83
CA HIS A 178 -10.97 -0.78 -12.71
C HIS A 178 -11.88 -1.69 -11.86
N ALA A 179 -11.88 -3.01 -12.12
CA ALA A 179 -12.75 -3.94 -11.41
C ALA A 179 -12.40 -4.04 -9.91
N LEU A 180 -11.09 -4.07 -9.59
CA LEU A 180 -10.60 -4.07 -8.21
C LEU A 180 -10.97 -2.78 -7.48
N PHE A 181 -10.83 -1.63 -8.17
CA PHE A 181 -11.17 -0.33 -7.58
C PHE A 181 -12.66 -0.21 -7.31
N GLN A 182 -13.50 -0.63 -8.25
CA GLN A 182 -14.95 -0.66 -8.05
C GLN A 182 -15.33 -1.52 -6.84
N ARG A 183 -14.80 -2.76 -6.73
CA ARG A 183 -15.03 -3.63 -5.58
C ARG A 183 -14.52 -2.98 -4.28
N GLY A 184 -13.35 -2.35 -4.31
CA GLY A 184 -12.80 -1.62 -3.17
C GLY A 184 -13.69 -0.45 -2.73
N GLN A 185 -14.26 0.31 -3.68
CA GLN A 185 -15.22 1.37 -3.38
C GLN A 185 -16.51 0.83 -2.76
N GLU A 186 -17.04 -0.30 -3.25
CA GLU A 186 -18.22 -0.95 -2.69
C GLU A 186 -17.98 -1.40 -1.24
N MET A 187 -16.84 -2.05 -1.00
CA MET A 187 -16.44 -2.51 0.34
C MET A 187 -16.21 -1.34 1.30
N ALA A 188 -15.56 -0.28 0.85
CA ALA A 188 -15.34 0.93 1.65
C ALA A 188 -16.67 1.61 2.02
N ARG A 189 -17.58 1.76 1.04
CA ARG A 189 -18.89 2.35 1.26
C ARG A 189 -19.70 1.59 2.30
N ALA A 190 -19.64 0.26 2.30
CA ALA A 190 -20.30 -0.58 3.31
C ALA A 190 -19.76 -0.35 4.74
N LYS A 191 -18.59 0.30 4.88
CA LYS A 191 -17.96 0.67 6.15
C LYS A 191 -18.02 2.18 6.45
N GLY A 192 -18.84 2.94 5.70
CA GLY A 192 -18.93 4.39 5.85
C GLY A 192 -17.68 5.14 5.38
N LEU A 193 -16.92 4.53 4.47
CA LEU A 193 -15.71 5.09 3.90
C LEU A 193 -15.85 5.34 2.39
N ILE A 194 -15.02 6.24 1.89
CA ILE A 194 -14.81 6.52 0.46
C ILE A 194 -13.39 6.09 0.13
N LEU A 195 -13.22 5.12 -0.76
CA LEU A 195 -11.91 4.81 -1.34
C LEU A 195 -11.58 5.87 -2.40
N VAL A 196 -10.59 6.67 -2.10
CA VAL A 196 -10.20 7.87 -2.86
C VAL A 196 -9.27 7.53 -4.02
N ASP A 197 -8.19 6.85 -3.71
CA ASP A 197 -7.18 6.36 -4.62
C ASP A 197 -6.48 5.12 -4.04
N THR A 198 -5.88 4.35 -4.91
CA THR A 198 -5.07 3.19 -4.54
C THR A 198 -4.09 2.86 -5.66
N LYS A 199 -3.09 2.03 -5.35
CA LYS A 199 -2.20 1.42 -6.33
C LYS A 199 -2.35 -0.09 -6.32
N TYR A 200 -2.21 -0.70 -7.50
CA TYR A 200 -2.13 -2.14 -7.68
C TYR A 200 -0.84 -2.52 -8.38
N GLU A 201 -0.28 -3.63 -7.99
CA GLU A 201 0.87 -4.24 -8.65
C GLU A 201 0.47 -5.62 -9.17
N PHE A 202 0.95 -5.93 -10.36
CA PHE A 202 0.70 -7.21 -11.01
C PHE A 202 2.00 -7.88 -11.39
N GLY A 203 1.95 -9.20 -11.50
CA GLY A 203 3.09 -10.01 -11.93
C GLY A 203 2.65 -11.25 -12.67
N LYS A 204 3.59 -11.86 -13.41
CA LYS A 204 3.37 -13.13 -14.10
C LYS A 204 3.83 -14.30 -13.25
N PHE A 205 3.04 -15.37 -13.27
CA PHE A 205 3.42 -16.68 -12.79
C PHE A 205 3.08 -17.69 -13.89
N GLY A 206 4.09 -18.08 -14.67
CA GLY A 206 3.87 -18.74 -15.95
C GLY A 206 3.16 -17.81 -16.94
N GLU A 207 2.04 -18.24 -17.48
CA GLU A 207 1.21 -17.44 -18.39
C GLU A 207 0.16 -16.58 -17.66
N ASP A 208 -0.08 -16.83 -16.37
CA ASP A 208 -1.10 -16.14 -15.61
C ASP A 208 -0.62 -14.78 -15.11
N ILE A 209 -1.50 -13.79 -15.20
CA ILE A 209 -1.32 -12.49 -14.55
C ILE A 209 -2.00 -12.52 -13.19
N LEU A 210 -1.21 -12.30 -12.14
CA LEU A 210 -1.66 -12.30 -10.75
C LEU A 210 -1.55 -10.91 -10.15
N LEU A 211 -2.49 -10.61 -9.26
CA LEU A 211 -2.37 -9.47 -8.36
C LEU A 211 -1.32 -9.79 -7.30
N ILE A 212 -0.34 -8.92 -7.15
CA ILE A 212 0.77 -9.09 -6.21
C ILE A 212 0.83 -7.95 -5.21
N ASP A 213 1.75 -8.05 -4.26
CA ASP A 213 1.96 -7.08 -3.18
C ASP A 213 0.73 -6.92 -2.27
N GLU A 214 0.49 -5.72 -1.76
CA GLU A 214 -0.65 -5.38 -0.89
C GLU A 214 -1.69 -4.56 -1.64
N ILE A 215 -2.94 -4.71 -1.23
CA ILE A 215 -4.03 -3.88 -1.76
C ILE A 215 -4.88 -3.30 -0.64
N HIS A 216 -5.41 -2.10 -0.87
CA HIS A 216 -6.41 -1.43 -0.03
C HIS A 216 -5.95 -1.19 1.43
N THR A 217 -4.65 -1.27 1.68
CA THR A 217 -4.08 -0.95 2.98
C THR A 217 -3.93 0.57 3.16
N PRO A 218 -3.79 1.07 4.38
CA PRO A 218 -3.50 2.49 4.61
C PRO A 218 -2.21 3.00 3.98
N ASP A 219 -1.27 2.10 3.66
CA ASP A 219 0.00 2.45 3.01
C ASP A 219 -0.13 2.55 1.48
N SER A 220 -1.01 1.74 0.87
CA SER A 220 -1.26 1.70 -0.59
C SER A 220 -2.47 2.53 -1.02
N SER A 221 -3.34 2.95 -0.10
CA SER A 221 -4.63 3.56 -0.41
C SER A 221 -4.92 4.75 0.48
N ARG A 222 -5.80 5.63 0.01
CA ARG A 222 -6.38 6.73 0.78
C ARG A 222 -7.88 6.52 0.90
N TYR A 223 -8.39 6.76 2.12
CA TYR A 223 -9.82 6.76 2.38
C TYR A 223 -10.23 8.10 3.00
N PHE A 224 -11.44 8.54 2.70
CA PHE A 224 -12.14 9.56 3.48
C PHE A 224 -13.26 8.91 4.28
N TYR A 225 -13.65 9.51 5.40
CA TYR A 225 -14.92 9.21 6.01
C TYR A 225 -16.05 9.75 5.13
N ALA A 226 -17.08 8.92 4.86
CA ALA A 226 -18.23 9.33 4.06
C ALA A 226 -19.09 10.36 4.81
N GLU A 227 -19.18 10.20 6.15
CA GLU A 227 -19.85 11.16 7.02
C GLU A 227 -19.09 12.49 7.01
N GLY A 228 -19.82 13.56 6.73
CA GLY A 228 -19.28 14.92 6.66
C GLY A 228 -18.53 15.26 5.37
N TYR A 229 -18.25 14.29 4.48
CA TYR A 229 -17.48 14.56 3.26
C TYR A 229 -18.09 15.69 2.41
N ALA A 230 -19.39 15.61 2.10
CA ALA A 230 -20.06 16.59 1.24
C ALA A 230 -20.09 17.99 1.86
N GLU A 231 -20.34 18.09 3.17
CA GLU A 231 -20.35 19.35 3.90
C GLU A 231 -18.96 19.97 3.97
N ASN A 232 -17.95 19.17 4.32
CA ASN A 232 -16.56 19.62 4.36
C ASN A 232 -16.12 20.13 2.97
N GLN A 233 -16.46 19.38 1.91
CA GLN A 233 -16.10 19.75 0.54
C GLN A 233 -16.76 21.05 0.12
N LYS A 234 -18.05 21.25 0.46
CA LYS A 234 -18.79 22.49 0.19
C LYS A 234 -18.15 23.69 0.89
N ASN A 235 -17.73 23.52 2.15
CA ASN A 235 -17.23 24.57 3.00
C ASN A 235 -15.71 24.78 2.90
N GLY A 236 -14.99 24.00 2.09
CA GLY A 236 -13.53 24.06 1.96
C GLY A 236 -12.79 23.60 3.22
N ILE A 237 -13.42 22.74 4.02
CA ILE A 237 -12.84 22.14 5.22
C ILE A 237 -12.04 20.89 4.80
N PRO A 238 -10.83 20.68 5.35
CA PRO A 238 -10.06 19.46 5.07
C PRO A 238 -10.85 18.19 5.38
N GLN A 239 -10.74 17.18 4.50
CA GLN A 239 -11.40 15.91 4.69
C GLN A 239 -10.77 15.11 5.83
N LYS A 240 -11.60 14.51 6.68
CA LYS A 240 -11.13 13.49 7.63
C LYS A 240 -10.73 12.25 6.84
N GLN A 241 -9.46 11.86 6.93
CA GLN A 241 -8.93 10.79 6.10
C GLN A 241 -8.27 9.68 6.91
N LEU A 242 -8.31 8.47 6.34
CA LEU A 242 -7.63 7.27 6.80
C LEU A 242 -6.55 6.89 5.79
N SER A 243 -5.30 7.15 6.13
CA SER A 243 -4.13 6.81 5.35
C SER A 243 -2.89 7.14 6.18
N LYS A 244 -1.71 6.88 5.65
CA LYS A 244 -0.45 7.30 6.25
C LYS A 244 -0.22 8.84 6.21
N GLU A 245 -1.16 9.61 5.67
CA GLU A 245 -1.02 11.06 5.54
C GLU A 245 -0.86 11.77 6.89
N PHE A 246 -1.47 11.27 7.98
CA PHE A 246 -1.30 11.84 9.32
C PHE A 246 0.17 11.81 9.79
N VAL A 247 0.93 10.77 9.41
CA VAL A 247 2.37 10.70 9.70
C VAL A 247 3.13 11.74 8.88
N ARG A 248 2.77 11.89 7.59
CA ARG A 248 3.39 12.91 6.73
C ARG A 248 3.11 14.32 7.24
N GLN A 249 1.87 14.60 7.66
CA GLN A 249 1.50 15.89 8.21
C GLN A 249 2.26 16.20 9.51
N TRP A 250 2.41 15.21 10.39
CA TRP A 250 3.23 15.36 11.60
C TRP A 250 4.70 15.66 11.24
N LEU A 251 5.28 14.94 10.28
CA LEU A 251 6.65 15.17 9.81
C LEU A 251 6.81 16.59 9.24
N ILE A 252 5.86 17.04 8.40
CA ILE A 252 5.86 18.38 7.80
C ILE A 252 5.78 19.46 8.88
N ALA A 253 4.89 19.29 9.87
CA ALA A 253 4.73 20.21 10.99
C ALA A 253 6.01 20.32 11.85
N ASN A 254 6.86 19.27 11.83
CA ASN A 254 8.16 19.23 12.50
C ASN A 254 9.34 19.49 11.55
N GLY A 255 9.11 20.09 10.38
CA GLY A 255 10.15 20.54 9.47
C GLY A 255 10.77 19.50 8.55
N PHE A 256 10.16 18.31 8.42
CA PHE A 256 10.68 17.23 7.58
C PHE A 256 9.75 16.90 6.40
N GLN A 257 10.30 16.91 5.18
CA GLN A 257 9.62 16.59 3.93
C GLN A 257 10.48 15.68 3.01
N GLY A 258 11.53 15.08 3.56
CA GLY A 258 12.44 14.22 2.79
C GLY A 258 13.39 14.99 1.85
N LYS A 259 13.57 16.30 2.04
CA LYS A 259 14.48 17.13 1.22
C LYS A 259 15.90 17.06 1.76
N ASP A 260 16.86 17.30 0.87
CA ASP A 260 18.28 17.36 1.25
C ASP A 260 18.52 18.34 2.39
N GLY A 261 19.35 17.94 3.35
CA GLY A 261 19.69 18.74 4.52
C GLY A 261 18.65 18.73 5.65
N GLN A 262 17.52 18.04 5.48
CA GLN A 262 16.54 17.87 6.57
C GLN A 262 16.86 16.62 7.39
N SER A 263 16.62 16.70 8.69
CA SER A 263 16.71 15.55 9.61
C SER A 263 15.34 15.11 10.05
N VAL A 264 15.13 13.79 10.16
CA VAL A 264 13.90 13.22 10.72
C VAL A 264 13.76 13.69 12.16
N PRO A 265 12.62 14.28 12.55
CA PRO A 265 12.38 14.73 13.93
C PRO A 265 12.43 13.56 14.90
N GLU A 266 12.81 13.85 16.15
CA GLU A 266 12.78 12.86 17.21
C GLU A 266 11.35 12.35 17.44
N MET A 267 11.18 11.03 17.40
CA MET A 267 9.90 10.39 17.67
C MET A 267 9.83 10.01 19.14
N SER A 268 9.06 10.73 19.94
CA SER A 268 8.80 10.34 21.35
C SER A 268 8.01 9.02 21.39
N ASP A 269 7.94 8.40 22.56
CA ASP A 269 7.17 7.16 22.73
C ASP A 269 5.67 7.41 22.59
N GLU A 270 5.19 8.59 23.01
CA GLU A 270 3.79 9.02 22.83
C GLU A 270 3.42 9.15 21.35
N ILE A 271 4.33 9.67 20.50
CA ILE A 271 4.10 9.75 19.07
C ILE A 271 4.05 8.34 18.45
N VAL A 272 4.96 7.46 18.83
CA VAL A 272 4.97 6.07 18.37
C VAL A 272 3.67 5.36 18.74
N GLU A 273 3.21 5.52 20.00
CA GLU A 273 1.96 4.94 20.48
C GLU A 273 0.75 5.51 19.72
N SER A 274 0.69 6.83 19.55
CA SER A 274 -0.40 7.47 18.81
C SER A 274 -0.48 7.01 17.34
N ILE A 275 0.68 6.78 16.70
CA ILE A 275 0.74 6.21 15.35
C ILE A 275 0.24 4.75 15.36
N SER A 276 0.67 3.94 16.33
CA SER A 276 0.21 2.55 16.47
C SER A 276 -1.31 2.48 16.65
N ASP A 277 -1.86 3.27 17.56
CA ASP A 277 -3.31 3.34 17.81
C ASP A 277 -4.08 3.77 16.56
N ARG A 278 -3.51 4.69 15.78
CA ARG A 278 -4.10 5.12 14.53
C ARG A 278 -4.13 4.01 13.47
N TYR A 279 -3.08 3.19 13.35
CA TYR A 279 -3.09 2.01 12.49
C TYR A 279 -4.11 0.97 12.94
N ILE A 280 -4.28 0.77 14.24
CA ILE A 280 -5.31 -0.13 14.80
C ILE A 280 -6.71 0.42 14.50
N GLU A 281 -6.96 1.72 14.71
CA GLU A 281 -8.22 2.38 14.33
C GLU A 281 -8.51 2.18 12.83
N LEU A 282 -7.49 2.34 11.98
CA LEU A 282 -7.59 2.12 10.53
C LEU A 282 -8.00 0.67 10.21
N PHE A 283 -7.40 -0.31 10.88
CA PHE A 283 -7.79 -1.71 10.72
C PHE A 283 -9.26 -1.92 11.08
N GLU A 284 -9.67 -1.50 12.26
CA GLU A 284 -11.03 -1.69 12.76
C GLU A 284 -12.06 -1.00 11.87
N GLN A 285 -11.75 0.20 11.37
CA GLN A 285 -12.65 0.94 10.50
C GLN A 285 -12.76 0.31 9.10
N ILE A 286 -11.63 -0.09 8.50
CA ILE A 286 -11.59 -0.65 7.14
C ILE A 286 -12.18 -2.05 7.10
N THR A 287 -11.87 -2.91 8.08
CA THR A 287 -12.37 -4.29 8.12
C THR A 287 -13.74 -4.40 8.78
N GLY A 288 -14.03 -3.54 9.74
CA GLY A 288 -15.18 -3.64 10.65
C GLY A 288 -15.00 -4.70 11.72
N GLU A 289 -13.79 -5.19 11.93
CA GLU A 289 -13.42 -6.19 12.92
C GLU A 289 -12.60 -5.57 14.03
N LYS A 290 -12.70 -6.12 15.26
CA LYS A 290 -11.82 -5.71 16.35
C LYS A 290 -10.41 -6.24 16.14
N PHE A 291 -9.41 -5.36 16.32
CA PHE A 291 -8.02 -5.74 16.18
C PHE A 291 -7.56 -6.59 17.37
N VAL A 292 -7.06 -7.78 17.09
CA VAL A 292 -6.50 -8.69 18.10
C VAL A 292 -4.98 -8.62 18.04
N LYS A 293 -4.38 -7.96 19.03
CA LYS A 293 -2.93 -7.83 19.14
C LYS A 293 -2.29 -9.22 19.29
N ALA A 294 -1.40 -9.57 18.37
CA ALA A 294 -0.62 -10.80 18.48
C ALA A 294 0.36 -10.72 19.66
N ASN A 295 0.77 -11.90 20.17
CA ASN A 295 1.71 -11.95 21.27
C ASN A 295 3.06 -11.34 20.87
N VAL A 296 3.50 -10.33 21.58
CA VAL A 296 4.76 -9.62 21.36
C VAL A 296 5.95 -10.21 22.11
N LYS A 297 5.74 -11.23 22.95
CA LYS A 297 6.85 -11.96 23.57
C LYS A 297 7.46 -12.89 22.53
N ASN A 298 8.77 -12.73 22.31
CA ASN A 298 9.51 -13.56 21.34
C ASN A 298 8.91 -13.52 19.91
N ILE A 299 8.60 -12.33 19.42
CA ILE A 299 7.95 -12.12 18.10
C ILE A 299 8.70 -12.89 16.99
N GLU A 300 10.02 -12.76 16.91
CA GLU A 300 10.84 -13.42 15.89
C GLU A 300 10.69 -14.95 15.96
N SER A 301 10.78 -15.55 17.15
CA SER A 301 10.60 -16.99 17.32
C SER A 301 9.18 -17.46 16.95
N ARG A 302 8.16 -16.64 17.19
CA ARG A 302 6.78 -16.95 16.78
C ARG A 302 6.67 -16.99 15.25
N ILE A 303 7.22 -15.96 14.60
CA ILE A 303 7.22 -15.83 13.13
C ILE A 303 8.00 -16.98 12.49
N GLU A 304 9.23 -17.23 12.97
CA GLU A 304 10.10 -18.29 12.47
C GLU A 304 9.42 -19.66 12.53
N LYS A 305 8.84 -20.00 13.71
CA LYS A 305 8.11 -21.26 13.90
C LYS A 305 6.91 -21.40 12.96
N ALA A 306 6.16 -20.31 12.74
CA ALA A 306 5.01 -20.34 11.82
C ALA A 306 5.45 -20.58 10.38
N ILE A 307 6.55 -19.96 9.95
CA ILE A 307 7.13 -20.16 8.62
C ILE A 307 7.67 -21.59 8.48
N MET A 308 8.46 -22.06 9.45
CA MET A 308 9.03 -23.42 9.44
C MET A 308 7.93 -24.51 9.37
N ALA A 309 6.87 -24.35 10.16
CA ALA A 309 5.73 -25.27 10.11
C ALA A 309 5.05 -25.31 8.71
N HIS A 310 4.98 -24.15 8.02
CA HIS A 310 4.46 -24.12 6.63
C HIS A 310 5.42 -24.80 5.65
N LEU A 311 6.72 -24.65 5.82
CA LEU A 311 7.74 -25.26 4.98
C LEU A 311 7.90 -26.78 5.24
N GLY A 312 7.16 -27.36 6.19
CA GLY A 312 7.22 -28.79 6.53
C GLY A 312 8.45 -29.18 7.34
N GLN A 313 8.98 -28.24 8.13
CA GLN A 313 10.19 -28.40 8.94
C GLN A 313 9.85 -28.47 10.43
#